data_88b079666cf504591f434ef2946831cd
#
_entry.id   88b079666cf504591f434ef2946831cd
#
_cell.length_a   1.000
_cell.length_b   1.000
_cell.length_c   1.000
_cell.angle_alpha   90.00
_cell.angle_beta   90.00
_cell.angle_gamma   90.00
#
_symmetry.space_group_name_H-M   'P 1'
#
loop_
_entity.id
_entity.type
_entity.pdbx_description
1 polymer ?
#
loop_
_entity_poly.entity_id
_entity_poly.type
_entity_poly.pdbx_seq_one_letter_code
_entity_poly.pdbx_strand_id
1 'polypeptide(L)'
;MTGAAVAAGPVVDPAIGPAVDPAAGQRDTTPDAGRWEVLRTLGAVTAALPPETDHLFEALGMPAMSRADHTRLFALELPPYAAIHLGPEGKLGGDGADRVAGVWRTLGLDPPADADHLAALLALYAALGEGAGTSRTEQVRLRLEHTRATVLWEHLWSWVPGYLDAVRRHHPAARAWADLVDRALVREAGLTTAARALPAALRDAPAPIDQGASADDLLDWLTVPVRTGFVLTTSDVARAAAETGTGLRRGERRFALRFLMEQDAGATLTWLAGHAATWADLHRARHPVAFDPGPWWAARAAQSALVLTQLAHRAG
;
A
#
# COMPACT_ATOMS: atom_id res chain seq x y z
N MET A 1 -24.23 38.92 -10.47
CA MET A 1 -22.88 38.83 -9.88
C MET A 1 -23.03 38.31 -8.45
N THR A 2 -22.93 37.05 -8.26
CA THR A 2 -23.02 36.42 -6.93
C THR A 2 -21.83 35.46 -6.81
N GLY A 3 -20.84 35.87 -5.97
CA GLY A 3 -19.64 35.12 -5.73
C GLY A 3 -19.97 33.89 -4.88
N ALA A 4 -19.57 32.72 -5.33
CA ALA A 4 -19.61 31.50 -4.55
C ALA A 4 -18.38 31.47 -3.62
N ALA A 5 -18.62 31.45 -2.32
CA ALA A 5 -17.61 31.24 -1.30
C ALA A 5 -17.14 29.77 -1.34
N VAL A 6 -15.83 29.58 -1.51
CA VAL A 6 -15.17 28.28 -1.34
C VAL A 6 -15.17 27.98 0.15
N ALA A 7 -15.87 26.92 0.56
CA ALA A 7 -15.86 26.42 1.93
C ALA A 7 -14.48 25.81 2.23
N ALA A 8 -13.81 26.33 3.25
CA ALA A 8 -12.63 25.73 3.84
C ALA A 8 -13.02 24.38 4.47
N GLY A 9 -12.27 23.33 4.14
CA GLY A 9 -12.43 22.01 4.75
C GLY A 9 -12.14 22.03 6.27
N PRO A 10 -12.64 21.03 7.02
CA PRO A 10 -12.49 21.00 8.47
C PRO A 10 -11.02 20.84 8.86
N VAL A 11 -10.56 21.72 9.72
CA VAL A 11 -9.31 21.62 10.45
C VAL A 11 -9.43 20.41 11.38
N VAL A 12 -8.62 19.40 11.17
CA VAL A 12 -8.51 18.25 12.08
C VAL A 12 -7.84 18.74 13.36
N ASP A 13 -8.59 18.72 14.47
CA ASP A 13 -8.08 19.01 15.82
C ASP A 13 -7.18 17.84 16.27
N PRO A 14 -5.89 18.05 16.62
CA PRO A 14 -4.97 16.99 17.02
C PRO A 14 -5.14 16.51 18.47
N ALA A 15 -6.22 16.83 19.14
CA ALA A 15 -6.43 16.54 20.56
C ALA A 15 -7.32 15.32 20.82
N ILE A 16 -6.85 14.11 20.49
CA ILE A 16 -7.32 12.87 21.12
C ILE A 16 -6.10 12.06 21.58
N GLY A 17 -5.41 12.60 22.56
CA GLY A 17 -4.53 11.86 23.44
C GLY A 17 -5.05 12.04 24.89
N PRO A 18 -4.99 11.02 25.77
CA PRO A 18 -5.28 11.21 27.18
C PRO A 18 -4.35 12.29 27.74
N ALA A 19 -4.89 13.21 28.54
CA ALA A 19 -4.16 14.29 29.18
C ALA A 19 -2.89 13.73 29.87
N VAL A 20 -1.73 14.15 29.40
CA VAL A 20 -0.45 13.78 29.99
C VAL A 20 -0.21 14.67 31.19
N ASP A 21 -0.17 14.06 32.38
CA ASP A 21 0.23 14.69 33.64
C ASP A 21 1.73 15.06 33.55
N PRO A 22 2.12 16.34 33.70
CA PRO A 22 3.52 16.76 33.56
C PRO A 22 4.44 16.36 34.73
N ALA A 23 3.95 15.59 35.71
CA ALA A 23 4.71 15.19 36.89
C ALA A 23 5.20 13.73 36.91
N ALA A 24 5.01 12.95 35.87
CA ALA A 24 5.50 11.58 35.83
C ALA A 24 6.98 11.53 35.35
N GLY A 25 7.87 11.45 36.33
CA GLY A 25 9.30 11.24 36.14
C GLY A 25 9.65 9.99 35.37
N GLN A 26 10.86 10.06 34.75
CA GLN A 26 11.66 8.96 34.14
C GLN A 26 10.81 7.88 33.45
N ARG A 27 10.59 8.06 32.13
CA ARG A 27 10.08 6.97 31.29
C ARG A 27 11.11 5.88 31.27
N ASP A 28 10.77 4.76 31.88
CA ASP A 28 11.47 3.50 31.69
C ASP A 28 11.35 3.14 30.21
N THR A 29 12.38 3.44 29.43
CA THR A 29 12.42 3.13 27.99
C THR A 29 12.63 1.64 27.86
N THR A 30 11.57 0.86 27.98
CA THR A 30 11.59 -0.56 27.60
C THR A 30 12.05 -0.65 26.12
N PRO A 31 12.87 -1.65 25.77
CA PRO A 31 13.31 -1.84 24.37
C PRO A 31 12.20 -1.86 23.33
N ASP A 32 10.96 -2.11 23.77
CA ASP A 32 9.75 -2.15 22.93
C ASP A 32 9.15 -0.77 22.65
N ALA A 33 9.31 0.24 23.51
CA ALA A 33 8.72 1.56 23.30
C ALA A 33 9.30 2.25 22.04
N GLY A 34 10.61 2.16 21.82
CA GLY A 34 11.26 2.69 20.63
C GLY A 34 10.80 2.01 19.33
N ARG A 35 10.45 0.73 19.39
CA ARG A 35 9.94 -0.05 18.25
C ARG A 35 8.60 0.49 17.74
N TRP A 36 7.67 0.76 18.67
CA TRP A 36 6.35 1.28 18.33
C TRP A 36 6.41 2.70 17.77
N GLU A 37 7.29 3.53 18.34
CA GLU A 37 7.51 4.88 17.85
C GLU A 37 8.09 4.90 16.43
N VAL A 38 9.04 4.03 16.13
CA VAL A 38 9.57 3.87 14.75
C VAL A 38 8.46 3.53 13.77
N LEU A 39 7.56 2.60 14.10
CA LEU A 39 6.44 2.23 13.21
C LEU A 39 5.49 3.40 12.97
N ARG A 40 5.14 4.18 14.02
CA ARG A 40 4.32 5.38 13.87
C ARG A 40 5.00 6.43 13.00
N THR A 41 6.28 6.68 13.25
CA THR A 41 7.07 7.65 12.49
C THR A 41 7.16 7.28 11.02
N LEU A 42 7.40 5.99 10.72
CA LEU A 42 7.42 5.50 9.34
C LEU A 42 6.09 5.70 8.62
N GLY A 43 4.97 5.50 9.33
CA GLY A 43 3.63 5.79 8.80
C GLY A 43 3.40 7.30 8.63
N ALA A 44 3.72 8.10 9.63
CA ALA A 44 3.49 9.55 9.63
C ALA A 44 4.18 10.27 8.46
N VAL A 45 5.34 9.78 8.01
CA VAL A 45 6.02 10.26 6.79
C VAL A 45 5.09 10.27 5.58
N THR A 46 4.15 9.37 5.48
CA THR A 46 3.24 9.27 4.31
C THR A 46 1.98 10.14 4.43
N ALA A 47 1.67 10.63 5.62
CA ALA A 47 0.41 11.31 5.92
C ALA A 47 0.49 12.85 5.89
N ALA A 48 1.67 13.42 6.14
CA ALA A 48 1.87 14.85 6.17
C ALA A 48 2.91 15.30 5.12
N LEU A 49 2.81 16.55 4.68
CA LEU A 49 3.69 17.10 3.64
C LEU A 49 4.92 17.77 4.26
N PRO A 50 6.09 17.72 3.59
CA PRO A 50 7.21 18.61 3.94
C PRO A 50 6.81 20.10 3.90
N PRO A 51 7.29 20.96 4.80
CA PRO A 51 8.36 20.67 5.78
C PRO A 51 7.88 20.03 7.10
N GLU A 52 6.59 19.76 7.27
CA GLU A 52 6.04 19.19 8.52
C GLU A 52 6.64 17.81 8.85
N THR A 53 7.10 17.07 7.81
CA THR A 53 7.73 15.74 7.98
C THR A 53 9.24 15.77 8.11
N ASP A 54 9.91 16.92 7.97
CA ASP A 54 11.40 16.99 7.94
C ASP A 54 12.01 16.44 9.23
N HIS A 55 11.44 16.77 10.39
CA HIS A 55 11.87 16.24 11.68
C HIS A 55 11.70 14.72 11.80
N LEU A 56 10.74 14.11 11.07
CA LEU A 56 10.55 12.65 11.04
C LEU A 56 11.66 11.98 10.25
N PHE A 57 12.03 12.56 9.11
CA PHE A 57 13.17 12.08 8.32
C PHE A 57 14.48 12.16 9.11
N GLU A 58 14.70 13.27 9.84
CA GLU A 58 15.87 13.44 10.71
C GLU A 58 15.87 12.39 11.83
N ALA A 59 14.76 12.19 12.52
CA ALA A 59 14.62 11.17 13.58
C ALA A 59 14.87 9.74 13.08
N LEU A 60 14.55 9.45 11.82
CA LEU A 60 14.82 8.16 11.16
C LEU A 60 16.24 8.07 10.56
N GLY A 61 17.05 9.13 10.64
CA GLY A 61 18.38 9.19 10.04
C GLY A 61 18.36 9.14 8.51
N MET A 62 17.32 9.68 7.89
CA MET A 62 17.12 9.68 6.44
C MET A 62 17.25 11.10 5.87
N PRO A 63 17.67 11.25 4.60
CA PRO A 63 17.57 12.53 3.92
C PRO A 63 16.11 12.97 3.77
N ALA A 64 15.84 14.27 3.99
CA ALA A 64 14.52 14.85 3.78
C ALA A 64 14.08 14.70 2.33
N MET A 65 12.80 14.46 2.14
CA MET A 65 12.18 14.40 0.81
C MET A 65 11.65 15.79 0.43
N SER A 66 11.83 16.18 -0.84
CA SER A 66 11.21 17.42 -1.30
C SER A 66 9.68 17.30 -1.30
N ARG A 67 8.98 18.44 -1.09
CA ARG A 67 7.51 18.48 -1.18
C ARG A 67 6.99 17.95 -2.54
N ALA A 68 7.71 18.26 -3.62
CA ALA A 68 7.35 17.80 -4.95
C ALA A 68 7.47 16.28 -5.08
N ASP A 69 8.54 15.67 -4.57
CA ASP A 69 8.73 14.22 -4.61
C ASP A 69 7.74 13.50 -3.69
N HIS A 70 7.46 14.06 -2.51
CA HIS A 70 6.46 13.54 -1.60
C HIS A 70 5.06 13.53 -2.24
N THR A 71 4.64 14.67 -2.81
CA THR A 71 3.33 14.78 -3.48
C THR A 71 3.25 13.83 -4.68
N ARG A 72 4.31 13.77 -5.49
CA ARG A 72 4.35 12.85 -6.63
C ARG A 72 4.18 11.41 -6.18
N LEU A 73 4.94 10.99 -5.16
CA LEU A 73 4.90 9.62 -4.66
C LEU A 73 3.56 9.29 -3.99
N PHE A 74 3.25 9.97 -2.88
CA PHE A 74 2.18 9.54 -1.97
C PHE A 74 0.79 10.04 -2.35
N ALA A 75 0.69 11.10 -3.18
CA ALA A 75 -0.60 11.61 -3.60
C ALA A 75 -0.97 11.25 -5.05
N LEU A 76 0.01 11.14 -5.96
CA LEU A 76 -0.27 11.01 -7.39
C LEU A 76 0.03 9.63 -7.96
N GLU A 77 1.20 9.03 -7.66
CA GLU A 77 1.61 7.78 -8.29
C GLU A 77 1.29 6.54 -7.46
N LEU A 78 1.60 6.56 -6.18
CA LEU A 78 1.48 5.43 -5.26
C LEU A 78 0.85 5.86 -3.93
N PRO A 79 -0.43 6.27 -3.91
CA PRO A 79 -1.12 6.56 -2.66
C PRO A 79 -1.14 5.32 -1.75
N PRO A 80 -0.72 5.45 -0.47
CA PRO A 80 -0.48 4.30 0.40
C PRO A 80 -1.75 3.81 1.11
N TYR A 81 -2.75 3.40 0.34
CA TYR A 81 -4.04 2.90 0.82
C TYR A 81 -4.25 1.44 0.46
N ALA A 82 -4.64 0.62 1.42
CA ALA A 82 -4.90 -0.80 1.20
C ALA A 82 -5.99 -1.04 0.14
N ALA A 83 -7.03 -0.19 0.09
CA ALA A 83 -8.12 -0.31 -0.89
C ALA A 83 -7.64 -0.26 -2.34
N ILE A 84 -6.61 0.54 -2.65
CA ILE A 84 -6.04 0.63 -4.00
C ILE A 84 -5.39 -0.70 -4.40
N HIS A 85 -4.75 -1.39 -3.45
CA HIS A 85 -3.98 -2.61 -3.72
C HIS A 85 -4.82 -3.89 -3.60
N LEU A 86 -5.76 -3.92 -2.67
CA LEU A 86 -6.55 -5.11 -2.29
C LEU A 86 -8.02 -5.02 -2.67
N GLY A 87 -8.53 -3.82 -2.93
CA GLY A 87 -9.92 -3.61 -3.34
C GLY A 87 -10.13 -4.06 -4.79
N PRO A 88 -11.29 -4.66 -5.11
CA PRO A 88 -11.58 -5.15 -6.45
C PRO A 88 -11.70 -4.03 -7.50
N GLU A 89 -11.93 -2.80 -7.07
CA GLU A 89 -12.01 -1.61 -7.94
C GLU A 89 -10.65 -0.89 -8.11
N GLY A 90 -9.66 -1.16 -7.24
CA GLY A 90 -8.36 -0.49 -7.24
C GLY A 90 -8.43 1.02 -6.99
N LYS A 91 -9.42 1.47 -6.22
CA LYS A 91 -9.72 2.88 -5.93
C LYS A 91 -9.72 3.14 -4.42
N LEU A 92 -9.68 4.41 -4.03
CA LEU A 92 -9.88 4.83 -2.65
C LEU A 92 -11.30 4.49 -2.19
N GLY A 93 -11.44 4.06 -0.93
CA GLY A 93 -12.73 3.70 -0.35
C GLY A 93 -13.23 2.31 -0.77
N GLY A 94 -14.56 2.11 -0.78
CA GLY A 94 -15.20 0.86 -1.15
C GLY A 94 -14.88 -0.32 -0.21
N ASP A 95 -15.12 -1.54 -0.69
CA ASP A 95 -14.99 -2.78 0.09
C ASP A 95 -13.61 -2.96 0.74
N GLY A 96 -12.55 -2.48 0.07
CA GLY A 96 -11.18 -2.55 0.60
C GLY A 96 -11.00 -1.70 1.87
N ALA A 97 -11.50 -0.48 1.88
CA ALA A 97 -11.45 0.41 3.04
C ALA A 97 -12.42 -0.05 4.15
N ASP A 98 -13.64 -0.51 3.77
CA ASP A 98 -14.64 -0.99 4.72
C ASP A 98 -14.15 -2.23 5.50
N ARG A 99 -13.40 -3.10 4.87
CA ARG A 99 -12.77 -4.27 5.50
C ARG A 99 -11.80 -3.85 6.60
N VAL A 100 -10.98 -2.83 6.37
CA VAL A 100 -10.05 -2.29 7.37
C VAL A 100 -10.82 -1.56 8.48
N ALA A 101 -11.80 -0.72 8.12
CA ALA A 101 -12.65 -0.04 9.08
C ALA A 101 -13.37 -1.02 10.03
N GLY A 102 -13.69 -2.23 9.54
CA GLY A 102 -14.23 -3.33 10.34
C GLY A 102 -13.35 -3.75 11.51
N VAL A 103 -12.01 -3.70 11.36
CA VAL A 103 -11.07 -4.00 12.46
C VAL A 103 -11.21 -2.99 13.58
N TRP A 104 -11.26 -1.69 13.25
CA TRP A 104 -11.46 -0.61 14.23
C TRP A 104 -12.75 -0.81 15.02
N ARG A 105 -13.86 -1.09 14.33
CA ARG A 105 -15.17 -1.34 14.97
C ARG A 105 -15.13 -2.58 15.87
N THR A 106 -14.42 -3.65 15.49
CA THR A 106 -14.26 -4.86 16.33
C THR A 106 -13.52 -4.57 17.63
N LEU A 107 -12.66 -3.55 17.65
CA LEU A 107 -11.98 -3.06 18.83
C LEU A 107 -12.85 -2.10 19.67
N GLY A 108 -14.05 -1.75 19.20
CA GLY A 108 -14.91 -0.75 19.83
C GLY A 108 -14.42 0.68 19.59
N LEU A 109 -13.64 0.91 18.54
CA LEU A 109 -13.11 2.20 18.15
C LEU A 109 -13.84 2.72 16.92
N ASP A 110 -14.02 4.02 16.82
CA ASP A 110 -14.46 4.67 15.59
C ASP A 110 -13.31 4.66 14.57
N PRO A 111 -13.52 4.15 13.35
CA PRO A 111 -12.48 4.18 12.34
C PRO A 111 -12.19 5.62 11.92
N PRO A 112 -10.90 6.01 11.77
CA PRO A 112 -10.56 7.28 11.15
C PRO A 112 -11.06 7.32 9.68
N ALA A 113 -11.17 8.52 9.11
CA ALA A 113 -11.62 8.71 7.72
C ALA A 113 -10.78 7.88 6.72
N ASP A 114 -9.48 7.82 6.95
CA ASP A 114 -8.50 7.10 6.13
C ASP A 114 -8.02 5.83 6.88
N ALA A 115 -8.95 4.99 7.35
CA ALA A 115 -8.64 3.81 8.19
C ALA A 115 -7.66 2.83 7.52
N ASP A 116 -7.69 2.73 6.20
CA ASP A 116 -6.85 1.83 5.38
C ASP A 116 -5.56 2.49 4.87
N HIS A 117 -5.29 3.74 5.25
CA HIS A 117 -4.03 4.40 4.98
C HIS A 117 -2.88 3.76 5.78
N LEU A 118 -1.70 3.64 5.18
CA LEU A 118 -0.54 2.99 5.82
C LEU A 118 -0.19 3.59 7.19
N ALA A 119 -0.30 4.92 7.33
CA ALA A 119 -0.07 5.59 8.62
C ALA A 119 -1.04 5.13 9.69
N ALA A 120 -2.34 5.04 9.37
CA ALA A 120 -3.36 4.57 10.29
C ALA A 120 -3.16 3.11 10.69
N LEU A 121 -2.81 2.25 9.72
CA LEU A 121 -2.53 0.83 9.96
C LEU A 121 -1.30 0.62 10.85
N LEU A 122 -0.20 1.34 10.60
CA LEU A 122 1.01 1.24 11.42
C LEU A 122 0.80 1.81 12.82
N ALA A 123 0.03 2.90 12.96
CA ALA A 123 -0.35 3.47 14.26
C ALA A 123 -1.22 2.51 15.06
N LEU A 124 -2.22 1.88 14.43
CA LEU A 124 -3.06 0.86 15.05
C LEU A 124 -2.24 -0.34 15.51
N TYR A 125 -1.36 -0.84 14.65
CA TYR A 125 -0.47 -1.97 14.96
C TYR A 125 0.39 -1.68 16.19
N ALA A 126 0.99 -0.48 16.23
CA ALA A 126 1.81 -0.04 17.36
C ALA A 126 1.00 0.11 18.65
N ALA A 127 -0.19 0.72 18.58
CA ALA A 127 -1.08 0.88 19.74
C ALA A 127 -1.53 -0.46 20.33
N LEU A 128 -1.83 -1.45 19.49
CA LEU A 128 -2.14 -2.81 19.93
C LEU A 128 -0.97 -3.48 20.64
N GLY A 129 0.26 -3.28 20.15
CA GLY A 129 1.47 -3.79 20.77
C GLY A 129 1.75 -3.17 22.14
N GLU A 130 1.61 -1.85 22.27
CA GLU A 130 1.74 -1.14 23.56
C GLU A 130 0.67 -1.58 24.55
N GLY A 131 -0.58 -1.62 24.09
CA GLY A 131 -1.70 -2.08 24.91
C GLY A 131 -1.50 -3.52 25.42
N ALA A 132 -0.96 -4.41 24.60
CA ALA A 132 -0.62 -5.75 25.01
C ALA A 132 0.49 -5.77 26.09
N GLY A 133 1.55 -4.97 25.89
CA GLY A 133 2.68 -4.86 26.82
C GLY A 133 2.32 -4.24 28.18
N THR A 134 1.30 -3.38 28.22
CA THR A 134 0.83 -2.72 29.46
C THR A 134 -0.38 -3.37 30.09
N SER A 135 -0.90 -4.45 29.48
CA SER A 135 -2.12 -5.10 29.93
C SER A 135 -1.94 -5.83 31.26
N ARG A 136 -2.88 -5.59 32.18
CA ARG A 136 -2.87 -6.22 33.52
C ARG A 136 -3.43 -7.64 33.55
N THR A 137 -4.14 -8.05 32.53
CA THR A 137 -4.77 -9.37 32.47
C THR A 137 -4.31 -10.11 31.23
N GLU A 138 -4.01 -11.40 31.40
CA GLU A 138 -3.59 -12.30 30.35
C GLU A 138 -4.59 -12.38 29.19
N GLN A 139 -5.89 -12.40 29.52
CA GLN A 139 -6.95 -12.46 28.51
C GLN A 139 -6.94 -11.24 27.60
N VAL A 140 -6.78 -10.03 28.15
CA VAL A 140 -6.70 -8.80 27.36
C VAL A 140 -5.44 -8.77 26.51
N ARG A 141 -4.29 -9.15 27.11
CA ARG A 141 -3.02 -9.25 26.39
C ARG A 141 -3.13 -10.18 25.18
N LEU A 142 -3.62 -11.39 25.35
CA LEU A 142 -3.79 -12.36 24.25
C LEU A 142 -4.74 -11.87 23.16
N ARG A 143 -5.81 -11.19 23.54
CA ARG A 143 -6.75 -10.58 22.57
C ARG A 143 -6.06 -9.50 21.73
N LEU A 144 -5.30 -8.61 22.36
CA LEU A 144 -4.59 -7.55 21.66
C LEU A 144 -3.50 -8.09 20.74
N GLU A 145 -2.74 -9.11 21.19
CA GLU A 145 -1.75 -9.80 20.37
C GLU A 145 -2.39 -10.49 19.16
N HIS A 146 -3.51 -11.16 19.35
CA HIS A 146 -4.26 -11.78 18.24
C HIS A 146 -4.74 -10.74 17.23
N THR A 147 -5.30 -9.62 17.70
CA THR A 147 -5.75 -8.54 16.82
C THR A 147 -4.55 -7.90 16.10
N ARG A 148 -3.43 -7.70 16.80
CA ARG A 148 -2.19 -7.20 16.20
C ARG A 148 -1.68 -8.14 15.09
N ALA A 149 -1.73 -9.46 15.31
CA ALA A 149 -1.41 -10.43 14.27
C ALA A 149 -2.34 -10.32 13.06
N THR A 150 -3.63 -10.11 13.27
CA THR A 150 -4.60 -9.87 12.20
C THR A 150 -4.25 -8.61 11.41
N VAL A 151 -3.98 -7.49 12.08
CA VAL A 151 -3.56 -6.24 11.40
C VAL A 151 -2.31 -6.46 10.56
N LEU A 152 -1.31 -7.18 11.09
CA LEU A 152 -0.10 -7.47 10.34
C LEU A 152 -0.38 -8.29 9.09
N TRP A 153 -1.01 -9.46 9.23
CA TRP A 153 -1.09 -10.44 8.15
C TRP A 153 -2.19 -10.10 7.14
N GLU A 154 -3.36 -9.65 7.60
CA GLU A 154 -4.49 -9.35 6.72
C GLU A 154 -4.40 -7.95 6.08
N HIS A 155 -3.86 -6.94 6.78
CA HIS A 155 -3.98 -5.55 6.38
C HIS A 155 -2.66 -4.82 6.08
N LEU A 156 -1.51 -5.36 6.50
CA LEU A 156 -0.20 -4.81 6.17
C LEU A 156 0.57 -5.74 5.22
N TRP A 157 0.84 -6.97 5.66
CA TRP A 157 1.70 -7.89 4.90
C TRP A 157 1.08 -8.33 3.56
N SER A 158 -0.23 -8.26 3.46
CA SER A 158 -0.98 -8.62 2.24
C SER A 158 -0.66 -7.73 1.02
N TRP A 159 -0.21 -6.49 1.20
CA TRP A 159 0.02 -5.55 0.10
C TRP A 159 1.27 -4.68 0.24
N VAL A 160 1.66 -4.29 1.47
CA VAL A 160 2.76 -3.35 1.69
C VAL A 160 4.06 -3.81 1.04
N PRO A 161 4.46 -5.08 1.10
CA PRO A 161 5.66 -5.54 0.42
C PRO A 161 5.69 -5.21 -1.07
N GLY A 162 4.61 -5.47 -1.83
CA GLY A 162 4.50 -5.12 -3.26
C GLY A 162 4.50 -3.61 -3.49
N TYR A 163 3.83 -2.86 -2.64
CA TYR A 163 3.85 -1.40 -2.65
C TYR A 163 5.28 -0.84 -2.50
N LEU A 164 6.06 -1.36 -1.55
CA LEU A 164 7.45 -0.92 -1.33
C LEU A 164 8.36 -1.22 -2.52
N ASP A 165 8.13 -2.31 -3.23
CA ASP A 165 8.87 -2.61 -4.47
C ASP A 165 8.54 -1.59 -5.57
N ALA A 166 7.29 -1.18 -5.70
CA ALA A 166 6.91 -0.11 -6.62
C ALA A 166 7.61 1.22 -6.23
N VAL A 167 7.63 1.57 -4.94
CA VAL A 167 8.34 2.76 -4.45
C VAL A 167 9.83 2.72 -4.80
N ARG A 168 10.50 1.59 -4.54
CA ARG A 168 11.94 1.42 -4.84
C ARG A 168 12.26 1.58 -6.33
N ARG A 169 11.34 1.16 -7.20
CA ARG A 169 11.53 1.20 -8.66
C ARG A 169 11.36 2.62 -9.23
N HIS A 170 10.43 3.38 -8.69
CA HIS A 170 10.01 4.64 -9.31
C HIS A 170 10.44 5.88 -8.55
N HIS A 171 10.78 5.77 -7.27
CA HIS A 171 11.08 6.90 -6.39
C HIS A 171 12.39 6.72 -5.63
N PRO A 172 13.56 6.97 -6.26
CA PRO A 172 14.87 6.80 -5.61
C PRO A 172 15.00 7.58 -4.30
N ALA A 173 14.39 8.79 -4.20
CA ALA A 173 14.40 9.60 -2.98
C ALA A 173 13.70 8.92 -1.79
N ALA A 174 12.74 8.03 -2.04
CA ALA A 174 12.00 7.30 -1.01
C ALA A 174 12.59 5.91 -0.71
N ARG A 175 13.65 5.49 -1.39
CA ARG A 175 14.22 4.13 -1.23
C ARG A 175 14.60 3.84 0.21
N ALA A 176 15.30 4.77 0.88
CA ALA A 176 15.73 4.58 2.27
C ALA A 176 14.52 4.38 3.20
N TRP A 177 13.45 5.15 3.01
CA TRP A 177 12.20 4.98 3.74
C TRP A 177 11.57 3.61 3.47
N ALA A 178 11.45 3.21 2.20
CA ALA A 178 10.88 1.92 1.83
C ALA A 178 11.66 0.75 2.45
N ASP A 179 13.00 0.84 2.49
CA ASP A 179 13.86 -0.17 3.10
C ASP A 179 13.71 -0.22 4.63
N LEU A 180 13.46 0.92 5.29
CA LEU A 180 13.20 0.96 6.73
C LEU A 180 11.84 0.34 7.06
N VAL A 181 10.78 0.67 6.31
CA VAL A 181 9.46 0.06 6.47
C VAL A 181 9.53 -1.47 6.28
N ASP A 182 10.20 -1.92 5.24
CA ASP A 182 10.36 -3.36 4.95
C ASP A 182 11.07 -4.09 6.09
N ARG A 183 12.23 -3.58 6.55
CA ARG A 183 12.95 -4.15 7.70
C ARG A 183 12.12 -4.17 8.99
N ALA A 184 11.36 -3.10 9.24
CA ALA A 184 10.49 -3.03 10.40
C ALA A 184 9.39 -4.11 10.32
N LEU A 185 8.72 -4.25 9.18
CA LEU A 185 7.68 -5.26 8.98
C LEU A 185 8.24 -6.70 9.00
N VAL A 186 9.40 -6.95 8.40
CA VAL A 186 10.07 -8.27 8.48
C VAL A 186 10.37 -8.64 9.94
N ARG A 187 10.88 -7.69 10.73
CA ARG A 187 11.09 -7.90 12.17
C ARG A 187 9.79 -8.24 12.88
N GLU A 188 8.72 -7.49 12.63
CA GLU A 188 7.42 -7.73 13.25
C GLU A 188 6.83 -9.08 12.83
N ALA A 189 7.00 -9.49 11.59
CA ALA A 189 6.60 -10.80 11.09
C ALA A 189 7.31 -11.95 11.83
N GLY A 190 8.59 -11.77 12.15
CA GLY A 190 9.36 -12.73 12.94
C GLY A 190 8.95 -12.82 14.42
N LEU A 191 8.32 -11.78 14.96
CA LEU A 191 7.87 -11.69 16.36
C LEU A 191 6.38 -12.00 16.56
N THR A 192 5.63 -12.15 15.47
CA THR A 192 4.18 -12.29 15.49
C THR A 192 3.79 -13.71 15.09
N THR A 193 2.80 -14.29 15.76
CA THR A 193 2.28 -15.62 15.38
C THR A 193 1.90 -15.65 13.91
N ALA A 194 2.42 -16.62 13.18
CA ALA A 194 2.18 -16.77 11.75
C ALA A 194 0.68 -16.97 11.44
N ALA A 195 0.24 -16.39 10.32
CA ALA A 195 -1.09 -16.68 9.80
C ALA A 195 -1.20 -18.15 9.38
N ARG A 196 -2.43 -18.67 9.41
CA ARG A 196 -2.72 -20.06 9.02
C ARG A 196 -3.32 -20.18 7.62
N ALA A 197 -3.72 -19.07 7.03
CA ALA A 197 -4.37 -19.00 5.73
C ALA A 197 -4.02 -17.68 5.04
N LEU A 198 -4.12 -17.66 3.71
CA LEU A 198 -3.98 -16.45 2.92
C LEU A 198 -4.93 -15.35 3.43
N PRO A 199 -4.52 -14.07 3.37
CA PRO A 199 -5.38 -12.94 3.67
C PRO A 199 -6.72 -13.02 2.94
N ALA A 200 -7.80 -12.64 3.61
CA ALA A 200 -9.16 -12.71 3.04
C ALA A 200 -9.24 -11.96 1.70
N ALA A 201 -8.64 -10.78 1.60
CA ALA A 201 -8.61 -10.00 0.37
C ALA A 201 -7.99 -10.76 -0.83
N LEU A 202 -7.00 -11.61 -0.58
CA LEU A 202 -6.36 -12.41 -1.63
C LEU A 202 -7.15 -13.67 -1.97
N ARG A 203 -7.81 -14.29 -0.98
CA ARG A 203 -8.70 -15.44 -1.21
C ARG A 203 -9.93 -15.07 -2.02
N ASP A 204 -10.50 -13.89 -1.71
CA ASP A 204 -11.71 -13.35 -2.33
C ASP A 204 -11.40 -12.54 -3.60
N ALA A 205 -10.12 -12.46 -4.00
CA ALA A 205 -9.70 -11.68 -5.16
C ALA A 205 -10.44 -12.14 -6.43
N PRO A 206 -10.87 -11.20 -7.29
CA PRO A 206 -11.54 -11.53 -8.53
C PRO A 206 -10.75 -12.50 -9.39
N ALA A 207 -11.45 -13.35 -10.13
CA ALA A 207 -10.82 -14.23 -11.10
C ALA A 207 -9.98 -13.43 -12.11
N PRO A 208 -8.95 -14.03 -12.72
CA PRO A 208 -8.22 -13.42 -13.82
C PRO A 208 -9.18 -13.01 -14.95
N ILE A 209 -8.74 -12.03 -15.75
CA ILE A 209 -9.53 -11.57 -16.89
C ILE A 209 -9.75 -12.71 -17.90
N ASP A 210 -10.97 -12.79 -18.44
CA ASP A 210 -11.29 -13.68 -19.53
C ASP A 210 -10.68 -13.17 -20.84
N GLN A 211 -10.27 -14.09 -21.71
CA GLN A 211 -9.74 -13.76 -23.04
C GLN A 211 -10.75 -13.12 -23.99
N GLY A 212 -12.04 -13.25 -23.69
CA GLY A 212 -13.16 -12.63 -24.41
C GLY A 212 -13.61 -11.29 -23.82
N ALA A 213 -12.93 -10.78 -22.79
CA ALA A 213 -13.25 -9.51 -22.16
C ALA A 213 -13.17 -8.34 -23.16
N SER A 214 -14.00 -7.33 -22.95
CA SER A 214 -13.96 -6.10 -23.75
C SER A 214 -12.68 -5.31 -23.50
N ALA A 215 -12.35 -4.37 -24.39
CA ALA A 215 -11.23 -3.48 -24.21
C ALA A 215 -11.36 -2.62 -22.93
N ASP A 216 -12.59 -2.25 -22.56
CA ASP A 216 -12.86 -1.50 -21.34
C ASP A 216 -12.61 -2.35 -20.08
N ASP A 217 -13.07 -3.62 -20.07
CA ASP A 217 -12.80 -4.55 -18.98
C ASP A 217 -11.29 -4.81 -18.82
N LEU A 218 -10.57 -4.91 -19.93
CA LEU A 218 -9.10 -5.06 -19.91
C LEU A 218 -8.42 -3.85 -19.29
N LEU A 219 -8.83 -2.63 -19.66
CA LEU A 219 -8.27 -1.40 -19.10
C LEU A 219 -8.56 -1.26 -17.61
N ASP A 220 -9.77 -1.61 -17.18
CA ASP A 220 -10.14 -1.60 -15.77
C ASP A 220 -9.36 -2.66 -14.98
N TRP A 221 -9.17 -3.85 -15.55
CA TRP A 221 -8.38 -4.93 -14.95
C TRP A 221 -6.91 -4.53 -14.78
N LEU A 222 -6.29 -3.90 -15.80
CA LEU A 222 -4.87 -3.51 -15.78
C LEU A 222 -4.50 -2.51 -14.68
N THR A 223 -5.46 -1.73 -14.18
CA THR A 223 -5.22 -0.70 -13.17
C THR A 223 -5.34 -1.20 -11.73
N VAL A 224 -5.73 -2.47 -11.52
CA VAL A 224 -6.07 -3.03 -10.21
C VAL A 224 -5.06 -4.11 -9.78
N PRO A 225 -4.17 -3.84 -8.81
CA PRO A 225 -3.10 -4.76 -8.42
C PRO A 225 -3.58 -6.15 -8.00
N VAL A 226 -4.63 -6.26 -7.17
CA VAL A 226 -5.14 -7.57 -6.73
C VAL A 226 -5.67 -8.44 -7.88
N ARG A 227 -6.08 -7.81 -8.98
CA ARG A 227 -6.53 -8.53 -10.20
C ARG A 227 -5.37 -8.99 -11.07
N THR A 228 -4.33 -8.15 -11.16
CA THR A 228 -3.21 -8.37 -12.10
C THR A 228 -1.99 -9.03 -11.47
N GLY A 229 -1.78 -8.87 -10.15
CA GLY A 229 -0.56 -9.28 -9.48
C GLY A 229 0.60 -8.30 -9.62
N PHE A 230 0.40 -7.13 -10.26
CA PHE A 230 1.42 -6.10 -10.42
C PHE A 230 0.88 -4.71 -10.14
N VAL A 231 1.77 -3.79 -9.80
CA VAL A 231 1.47 -2.37 -9.71
C VAL A 231 1.87 -1.69 -11.00
N LEU A 232 0.95 -0.93 -11.60
CA LEU A 232 1.19 -0.16 -12.81
C LEU A 232 1.05 1.34 -12.46
N THR A 233 2.16 2.08 -12.53
CA THR A 233 2.19 3.52 -12.21
C THR A 233 2.00 4.37 -13.49
N THR A 234 1.77 5.66 -13.32
CA THR A 234 1.79 6.61 -14.45
C THR A 234 3.18 6.66 -15.11
N SER A 235 4.24 6.52 -14.31
CA SER A 235 5.62 6.42 -14.80
C SER A 235 5.85 5.15 -15.62
N ASP A 236 5.23 4.02 -15.28
CA ASP A 236 5.28 2.80 -16.09
C ASP A 236 4.60 2.98 -17.44
N VAL A 237 3.44 3.63 -17.48
CA VAL A 237 2.73 3.91 -18.72
C VAL A 237 3.54 4.85 -19.62
N ALA A 238 4.21 5.85 -19.04
CA ALA A 238 5.09 6.73 -19.79
C ALA A 238 6.30 5.98 -20.36
N ARG A 239 6.86 5.04 -19.60
CA ARG A 239 7.95 4.17 -20.08
C ARG A 239 7.47 3.25 -21.18
N ALA A 240 6.28 2.65 -21.05
CA ALA A 240 5.68 1.86 -22.13
C ALA A 240 5.58 2.66 -23.42
N ALA A 241 5.06 3.88 -23.37
CA ALA A 241 4.96 4.77 -24.54
C ALA A 241 6.33 5.02 -25.20
N ALA A 242 7.36 5.31 -24.39
CA ALA A 242 8.72 5.56 -24.90
C ALA A 242 9.34 4.31 -25.52
N GLU A 243 9.20 3.13 -24.91
CA GLU A 243 9.79 1.88 -25.38
C GLU A 243 9.04 1.30 -26.59
N THR A 244 7.75 1.54 -26.74
CA THR A 244 6.96 1.12 -27.89
C THR A 244 6.96 2.15 -29.04
N GLY A 245 7.54 3.34 -28.82
CA GLY A 245 7.55 4.41 -29.81
C GLY A 245 6.18 5.07 -30.02
N THR A 246 5.23 4.88 -29.10
CA THR A 246 3.89 5.47 -29.16
C THR A 246 3.86 6.85 -28.51
N GLY A 247 2.87 7.68 -28.90
CA GLY A 247 2.62 8.95 -28.24
C GLY A 247 2.04 8.74 -26.84
N LEU A 248 2.35 9.65 -25.89
CA LEU A 248 1.77 9.64 -24.55
C LEU A 248 0.75 10.77 -24.41
N ARG A 249 -0.47 10.42 -23.98
CA ARG A 249 -1.44 11.41 -23.48
C ARG A 249 -1.35 11.49 -21.95
N ARG A 250 -1.22 12.71 -21.42
CA ARG A 250 -1.25 12.95 -19.97
C ARG A 250 -2.69 12.81 -19.47
N GLY A 251 -2.87 12.21 -18.29
CA GLY A 251 -4.17 11.99 -17.66
C GLY A 251 -4.17 10.79 -16.74
N GLU A 252 -5.36 10.30 -16.43
CA GLU A 252 -5.52 9.06 -15.67
C GLU A 252 -4.88 7.87 -16.41
N ARG A 253 -4.34 6.91 -15.65
CA ARG A 253 -3.67 5.70 -16.19
C ARG A 253 -4.51 4.97 -17.22
N ARG A 254 -5.80 4.79 -16.93
CA ARG A 254 -6.76 4.10 -17.83
C ARG A 254 -6.86 4.80 -19.18
N PHE A 255 -6.93 6.12 -19.17
CA PHE A 255 -7.01 6.92 -20.39
C PHE A 255 -5.71 6.88 -21.19
N ALA A 256 -4.57 7.00 -20.52
CA ALA A 256 -3.26 6.90 -21.17
C ALA A 256 -3.04 5.51 -21.78
N LEU A 257 -3.39 4.43 -21.09
CA LEU A 257 -3.31 3.05 -21.60
C LEU A 257 -4.19 2.86 -22.84
N ARG A 258 -5.44 3.35 -22.80
CA ARG A 258 -6.33 3.31 -23.97
C ARG A 258 -5.67 3.95 -25.18
N PHE A 259 -5.09 5.12 -25.00
CA PHE A 259 -4.42 5.86 -26.06
C PHE A 259 -3.20 5.12 -26.63
N LEU A 260 -2.43 4.41 -25.80
CA LEU A 260 -1.34 3.55 -26.27
C LEU A 260 -1.88 2.37 -27.10
N MET A 261 -2.93 1.72 -26.61
CA MET A 261 -3.54 0.56 -27.31
C MET A 261 -4.19 0.96 -28.63
N GLU A 262 -4.77 2.16 -28.75
CA GLU A 262 -5.32 2.68 -30.00
C GLU A 262 -4.24 2.93 -31.08
N GLN A 263 -2.99 3.21 -30.67
CA GLN A 263 -1.87 3.40 -31.60
C GLN A 263 -1.22 2.08 -31.99
N ASP A 264 -0.91 1.22 -31.02
CA ASP A 264 -0.32 -0.09 -31.24
C ASP A 264 -0.68 -1.03 -30.08
N ALA A 265 -1.75 -1.78 -30.25
CA ALA A 265 -2.20 -2.73 -29.22
C ALA A 265 -1.19 -3.88 -29.02
N GLY A 266 -0.62 -4.40 -30.10
CA GLY A 266 0.32 -5.51 -30.04
C GLY A 266 1.58 -5.17 -29.24
N ALA A 267 2.25 -4.06 -29.57
CA ALA A 267 3.42 -3.59 -28.85
C ALA A 267 3.10 -3.25 -27.39
N THR A 268 1.98 -2.56 -27.13
CA THR A 268 1.54 -2.18 -25.78
C THR A 268 1.30 -3.42 -24.91
N LEU A 269 0.56 -4.40 -25.41
CA LEU A 269 0.27 -5.65 -24.68
C LEU A 269 1.53 -6.49 -24.46
N THR A 270 2.45 -6.52 -25.42
CA THR A 270 3.76 -7.19 -25.28
C THR A 270 4.57 -6.55 -24.17
N TRP A 271 4.61 -5.22 -24.11
CA TRP A 271 5.29 -4.48 -23.05
C TRP A 271 4.68 -4.78 -21.67
N LEU A 272 3.34 -4.76 -21.57
CA LEU A 272 2.62 -5.08 -20.35
C LEU A 272 2.85 -6.54 -19.90
N ALA A 273 2.95 -7.48 -20.83
CA ALA A 273 3.31 -8.87 -20.52
C ALA A 273 4.70 -8.97 -19.88
N GLY A 274 5.69 -8.26 -20.44
CA GLY A 274 7.04 -8.17 -19.88
C GLY A 274 7.06 -7.51 -18.50
N HIS A 275 6.26 -6.46 -18.32
CA HIS A 275 6.08 -5.81 -17.00
C HIS A 275 5.51 -6.79 -15.96
N ALA A 276 4.46 -7.53 -16.30
CA ALA A 276 3.86 -8.53 -15.42
C ALA A 276 4.85 -9.67 -15.08
N ALA A 277 5.64 -10.15 -16.06
CA ALA A 277 6.68 -11.15 -15.82
C ALA A 277 7.75 -10.64 -14.85
N THR A 278 8.19 -9.39 -15.00
CA THR A 278 9.14 -8.75 -14.07
C THR A 278 8.58 -8.72 -12.64
N TRP A 279 7.30 -8.41 -12.45
CA TRP A 279 6.66 -8.43 -11.14
C TRP A 279 6.55 -9.84 -10.55
N ALA A 280 6.28 -10.85 -11.39
CA ALA A 280 6.28 -12.23 -10.93
C ALA A 280 7.66 -12.65 -10.38
N ASP A 281 8.74 -12.22 -11.03
CA ASP A 281 10.10 -12.47 -10.54
C ASP A 281 10.42 -11.72 -9.25
N LEU A 282 10.02 -10.47 -9.15
CA LEU A 282 10.17 -9.67 -7.92
C LEU A 282 9.47 -10.34 -6.72
N HIS A 283 8.24 -10.80 -6.90
CA HIS A 283 7.51 -11.49 -5.84
C HIS A 283 8.16 -12.82 -5.44
N ARG A 284 8.77 -13.56 -6.39
CA ARG A 284 9.52 -14.80 -6.08
C ARG A 284 10.84 -14.55 -5.38
N ALA A 285 11.50 -13.43 -5.70
CA ALA A 285 12.81 -13.10 -5.14
C ALA A 285 12.75 -12.61 -3.68
N ARG A 286 11.56 -12.34 -3.14
CA ARG A 286 11.41 -11.94 -1.74
C ARG A 286 11.86 -13.06 -0.80
N HIS A 287 12.53 -12.66 0.28
CA HIS A 287 12.87 -13.61 1.35
C HIS A 287 11.59 -14.05 2.05
N PRO A 288 11.36 -15.38 2.16
CA PRO A 288 10.17 -15.89 2.82
C PRO A 288 10.22 -15.53 4.32
N VAL A 289 9.13 -15.00 4.85
CA VAL A 289 8.83 -14.96 6.28
C VAL A 289 7.96 -16.16 6.65
N ALA A 290 7.66 -16.34 7.91
CA ALA A 290 6.88 -17.48 8.40
C ALA A 290 5.53 -17.68 7.69
N PHE A 291 4.96 -16.62 7.17
CA PHE A 291 3.80 -16.62 6.27
C PHE A 291 4.00 -15.53 5.22
N ASP A 292 4.07 -15.93 3.95
CA ASP A 292 4.33 -15.00 2.84
C ASP A 292 3.27 -15.14 1.74
N PRO A 293 2.50 -14.07 1.43
CA PRO A 293 1.60 -14.05 0.28
C PRO A 293 2.34 -13.86 -1.06
N GLY A 294 3.66 -13.69 -1.07
CA GLY A 294 4.48 -13.52 -2.26
C GLY A 294 4.24 -14.58 -3.33
N PRO A 295 4.15 -15.89 -3.01
CA PRO A 295 3.80 -16.92 -3.99
C PRO A 295 2.45 -16.70 -4.68
N TRP A 296 1.44 -16.20 -3.96
CA TRP A 296 0.15 -15.85 -4.56
C TRP A 296 0.28 -14.69 -5.55
N TRP A 297 0.97 -13.61 -5.15
CA TRP A 297 1.24 -12.46 -6.01
C TRP A 297 2.06 -12.85 -7.24
N ALA A 298 3.09 -13.67 -7.06
CA ALA A 298 3.92 -14.19 -8.16
C ALA A 298 3.11 -15.00 -9.16
N ALA A 299 2.25 -15.90 -8.68
CA ALA A 299 1.39 -16.69 -9.54
C ALA A 299 0.38 -15.82 -10.30
N ARG A 300 -0.22 -14.81 -9.63
CA ARG A 300 -1.15 -13.89 -10.25
C ARG A 300 -0.48 -13.06 -11.35
N ALA A 301 0.71 -12.49 -11.09
CA ALA A 301 1.47 -11.73 -12.08
C ALA A 301 1.92 -12.59 -13.26
N ALA A 302 2.38 -13.83 -13.01
CA ALA A 302 2.74 -14.75 -14.07
C ALA A 302 1.55 -15.12 -14.97
N GLN A 303 0.37 -15.34 -14.37
CA GLN A 303 -0.85 -15.59 -15.13
C GLN A 303 -1.24 -14.37 -15.98
N SER A 304 -1.11 -13.16 -15.44
CA SER A 304 -1.34 -11.93 -16.21
C SER A 304 -0.38 -11.79 -17.38
N ALA A 305 0.89 -12.14 -17.20
CA ALA A 305 1.86 -12.15 -18.30
C ALA A 305 1.44 -13.09 -19.42
N LEU A 306 0.95 -14.29 -19.10
CA LEU A 306 0.47 -15.26 -20.11
C LEU A 306 -0.75 -14.74 -20.87
N VAL A 307 -1.74 -14.19 -20.17
CA VAL A 307 -2.95 -13.63 -20.80
C VAL A 307 -2.59 -12.47 -21.72
N LEU A 308 -1.75 -11.54 -21.26
CA LEU A 308 -1.31 -10.37 -22.05
C LEU A 308 -0.52 -10.79 -23.29
N THR A 309 0.34 -11.82 -23.18
CA THR A 309 1.05 -12.39 -24.33
C THR A 309 0.08 -12.97 -25.37
N GLN A 310 -0.93 -13.71 -24.94
CA GLN A 310 -1.94 -14.26 -25.85
C GLN A 310 -2.78 -13.17 -26.53
N LEU A 311 -3.14 -12.10 -25.79
CA LEU A 311 -3.84 -10.95 -26.37
C LEU A 311 -2.96 -10.18 -27.35
N ALA A 312 -1.67 -10.01 -27.07
CA ALA A 312 -0.72 -9.38 -27.99
C ALA A 312 -0.64 -10.12 -29.33
N HIS A 313 -0.53 -11.46 -29.31
CA HIS A 313 -0.52 -12.28 -30.54
C HIS A 313 -1.80 -12.22 -31.37
N ARG A 314 -2.92 -11.83 -30.78
CA ARG A 314 -4.19 -11.65 -31.51
C ARG A 314 -4.35 -10.25 -32.09
N ALA A 315 -3.64 -9.27 -31.52
CA ALA A 315 -3.71 -7.87 -31.92
C ALA A 315 -2.72 -7.49 -33.02
N GLY A 316 -1.66 -8.30 -33.23
CA GLY A 316 -0.67 -8.17 -34.31
C GLY A 316 -1.00 -9.10 -35.44
#